data_76be9e742b8b085327cee91c763733c0
#
_entry.id   76be9e742b8b085327cee91c763733c0
#
_cell.length_a   1.000
_cell.length_b   1.000
_cell.length_c   1.000
_cell.angle_alpha   90.00
_cell.angle_beta   90.00
_cell.angle_gamma   90.00
#
_symmetry.space_group_name_H-M   'P 1'
#
loop_
_entity.id
_entity.type
_entity.pdbx_description
1 polymer ?
#
loop_
_entity_poly.entity_id
_entity_poly.type
_entity_poly.pdbx_seq_one_letter_code
_entity_poly.pdbx_strand_id
1 'polypeptide(L)'
;MPTVTIALNGRNYDIAVGEGEEPRVQELAGEIRRRMENLTRTAGTLSEGMVFVMTALLLADELDQKKREASRLKDDGREASLKREVALADTIEALAARVETLAARVEAA
;
A
#
# COMPACT_ATOMS: atom_id res chain seq x y z
N MET A 1 -18.93 6.12 26.29
CA MET A 1 -17.91 5.68 25.31
C MET A 1 -17.11 4.53 25.90
N PRO A 2 -16.93 3.45 25.17
CA PRO A 2 -16.06 2.37 25.65
C PRO A 2 -14.62 2.84 25.79
N THR A 3 -13.92 2.23 26.75
CA THR A 3 -12.52 2.54 27.05
C THR A 3 -11.71 1.26 26.93
N VAL A 4 -10.54 1.36 26.30
CA VAL A 4 -9.60 0.27 26.14
C VAL A 4 -8.30 0.62 26.90
N THR A 5 -7.79 -0.35 27.65
CA THR A 5 -6.48 -0.20 28.30
C THR A 5 -5.40 -0.82 27.41
N ILE A 6 -4.41 0.00 27.03
CA ILE A 6 -3.29 -0.40 26.20
C ILE A 6 -2.02 -0.39 27.03
N ALA A 7 -1.24 -1.47 26.97
CA ALA A 7 0.06 -1.56 27.61
C ALA A 7 1.16 -1.27 26.58
N LEU A 8 1.91 -0.19 26.76
CA LEU A 8 3.02 0.20 25.91
C LEU A 8 4.23 0.61 26.77
N ASN A 9 5.38 0.05 26.46
CA ASN A 9 6.63 0.39 27.12
C ASN A 9 6.57 0.32 28.67
N GLY A 10 5.87 -0.70 29.20
CA GLY A 10 5.72 -0.90 30.63
C GLY A 10 4.67 -0.04 31.32
N ARG A 11 3.91 0.76 30.59
CA ARG A 11 2.83 1.60 31.12
C ARG A 11 1.50 1.25 30.50
N ASN A 12 0.42 1.51 31.27
CA ASN A 12 -0.94 1.30 30.81
C ASN A 12 -1.59 2.65 30.48
N TYR A 13 -2.28 2.69 29.35
CA TYR A 13 -2.99 3.85 28.87
C TYR A 13 -4.46 3.50 28.63
N ASP A 14 -5.36 4.28 29.21
CA ASP A 14 -6.79 4.13 28.98
C ASP A 14 -7.22 5.08 27.86
N ILE A 15 -7.76 4.50 26.80
CA ILE A 15 -8.15 5.25 25.60
C ILE A 15 -9.62 5.06 25.33
N ALA A 16 -10.35 6.16 25.14
CA ALA A 16 -11.72 6.13 24.69
C ALA A 16 -11.76 5.77 23.20
N VAL A 17 -12.59 4.80 22.85
CA VAL A 17 -12.72 4.30 21.47
C VAL A 17 -14.19 4.28 21.07
N GLY A 18 -14.46 4.13 19.78
CA GLY A 18 -15.80 3.95 19.27
C GLY A 18 -16.33 2.56 19.61
N GLU A 19 -17.66 2.40 19.64
CA GLU A 19 -18.28 1.09 19.89
C GLU A 19 -17.87 0.09 18.81
N GLY A 20 -17.43 -1.09 19.26
CA GLY A 20 -16.97 -2.15 18.38
C GLY A 20 -15.53 -2.00 17.88
N GLU A 21 -14.83 -0.92 18.26
CA GLU A 21 -13.45 -0.68 17.84
C GLU A 21 -12.39 -1.24 18.80
N GLU A 22 -12.79 -1.71 19.98
CA GLU A 22 -11.87 -2.22 21.00
C GLU A 22 -10.92 -3.31 20.49
N PRO A 23 -11.39 -4.33 19.75
CA PRO A 23 -10.47 -5.36 19.22
C PRO A 23 -9.47 -4.78 18.22
N ARG A 24 -9.91 -3.86 17.39
CA ARG A 24 -9.05 -3.20 16.40
C ARG A 24 -7.95 -2.37 17.06
N VAL A 25 -8.30 -1.62 18.09
CA VAL A 25 -7.34 -0.80 18.84
C VAL A 25 -6.32 -1.68 19.58
N GLN A 26 -6.76 -2.81 20.16
CA GLN A 26 -5.85 -3.76 20.80
C GLN A 26 -4.88 -4.38 19.80
N GLU A 27 -5.35 -4.72 18.61
CA GLU A 27 -4.51 -5.24 17.53
C GLU A 27 -3.45 -4.23 17.10
N LEU A 28 -3.84 -2.97 16.90
CA LEU A 28 -2.93 -1.89 16.55
C LEU A 28 -1.92 -1.60 17.66
N ALA A 29 -2.36 -1.63 18.92
CA ALA A 29 -1.48 -1.48 20.07
C ALA A 29 -0.43 -2.61 20.13
N GLY A 30 -0.80 -3.83 19.77
CA GLY A 30 0.11 -4.97 19.67
C GLY A 30 1.21 -4.73 18.62
N GLU A 31 0.86 -4.13 17.49
CA GLU A 31 1.82 -3.76 16.45
C GLU A 31 2.83 -2.71 16.95
N ILE A 32 2.33 -1.69 17.63
CA ILE A 32 3.19 -0.64 18.21
C ILE A 32 4.11 -1.22 19.27
N ARG A 33 3.57 -2.06 20.15
CA ARG A 33 4.34 -2.72 21.24
C ARG A 33 5.50 -3.51 20.67
N ARG A 34 5.27 -4.28 19.64
CA ARG A 34 6.29 -5.10 18.99
C ARG A 34 7.44 -4.25 18.43
N ARG A 35 7.12 -3.12 17.82
CA ARG A 35 8.13 -2.19 17.30
C ARG A 35 8.91 -1.52 18.41
N MET A 36 8.26 -1.16 19.51
CA MET A 36 8.94 -0.62 20.69
C MET A 36 9.91 -1.61 21.32
N GLU A 37 9.50 -2.86 21.45
CA GLU A 37 10.34 -3.93 21.98
C GLU A 37 11.57 -4.17 21.10
N ASN A 38 11.41 -4.21 19.79
CA ASN A 38 12.49 -4.36 18.85
C ASN A 38 13.48 -3.19 18.91
N LEU A 39 12.97 -1.98 19.01
CA LEU A 39 13.77 -0.77 19.12
C LEU A 39 14.59 -0.78 20.41
N THR A 40 13.99 -1.12 21.53
CA THR A 40 14.65 -1.19 22.82
C THR A 40 15.78 -2.23 22.82
N ARG A 41 15.58 -3.36 22.16
CA ARG A 41 16.63 -4.39 22.03
C ARG A 41 17.82 -3.94 21.19
N THR A 42 17.55 -3.21 20.09
CA THR A 42 18.60 -2.83 19.12
C THR A 42 19.33 -1.56 19.52
N ALA A 43 18.62 -0.56 20.03
CA ALA A 43 19.17 0.76 20.32
C ALA A 43 19.70 0.92 21.75
N GLY A 44 19.47 -0.07 22.60
CA GLY A 44 19.91 -0.02 23.99
C GLY A 44 19.03 0.86 24.87
N THR A 45 19.64 1.56 25.84
CA THR A 45 18.90 2.37 26.79
C THR A 45 18.50 3.72 26.19
N LEU A 46 17.20 3.90 25.99
CA LEU A 46 16.59 5.14 25.53
C LEU A 46 15.60 5.66 26.58
N SER A 47 15.41 6.98 26.64
CA SER A 47 14.34 7.55 27.45
C SER A 47 12.98 7.10 26.89
N GLU A 48 11.98 7.05 27.77
CA GLU A 48 10.61 6.68 27.39
C GLU A 48 10.08 7.55 26.24
N GLY A 49 10.24 8.87 26.36
CA GLY A 49 9.82 9.79 25.31
C GLY A 49 10.53 9.53 23.97
N MET A 50 11.82 9.22 24.00
CA MET A 50 12.59 8.92 22.80
C MET A 50 12.12 7.62 22.14
N VAL A 51 11.77 6.60 22.91
CA VAL A 51 11.20 5.34 22.38
C VAL A 51 9.93 5.64 21.61
N PHE A 52 9.02 6.46 22.13
CA PHE A 52 7.80 6.85 21.43
C PHE A 52 8.09 7.64 20.16
N VAL A 53 8.99 8.62 20.21
CA VAL A 53 9.36 9.43 19.05
C VAL A 53 9.95 8.58 17.93
N MET A 54 10.90 7.72 18.26
CA MET A 54 11.53 6.84 17.26
C MET A 54 10.56 5.82 16.70
N THR A 55 9.68 5.27 17.52
CA THR A 55 8.64 4.35 17.06
C THR A 55 7.69 5.05 16.09
N ALA A 56 7.27 6.28 16.40
CA ALA A 56 6.42 7.08 15.53
C ALA A 56 7.11 7.36 14.19
N LEU A 57 8.38 7.72 14.20
CA LEU A 57 9.16 7.95 12.98
C LEU A 57 9.30 6.69 12.13
N LEU A 58 9.54 5.54 12.75
CA LEU A 58 9.62 4.26 12.04
C LEU A 58 8.28 3.90 11.39
N LEU A 59 7.17 4.11 12.10
CA LEU A 59 5.83 3.86 11.56
C LEU A 59 5.50 4.80 10.40
N ALA A 60 5.85 6.09 10.53
CA ALA A 60 5.67 7.06 9.46
C ALA A 60 6.48 6.69 8.21
N ASP A 61 7.72 6.23 8.39
CA ASP A 61 8.57 5.77 7.29
C ASP A 61 7.99 4.54 6.61
N GLU A 62 7.53 3.55 7.35
CA GLU A 62 6.87 2.36 6.81
C GLU A 62 5.62 2.74 6.01
N LEU A 63 4.82 3.67 6.52
CA LEU A 63 3.63 4.15 5.83
C LEU A 63 3.98 4.84 4.51
N ASP A 64 5.01 5.68 4.52
CA ASP A 64 5.49 6.35 3.32
C ASP A 64 5.97 5.34 2.27
N GLN A 65 6.75 4.34 2.68
CA GLN A 65 7.21 3.27 1.79
C GLN A 65 6.04 2.49 1.19
N LYS A 66 5.01 2.18 1.97
CA LYS A 66 3.81 1.48 1.49
C LYS A 66 3.02 2.33 0.50
N LYS A 67 2.91 3.62 0.74
CA LYS A 67 2.26 4.55 -0.19
C LYS A 67 3.00 4.64 -1.53
N ARG A 68 4.33 4.71 -1.50
CA ARG A 68 5.16 4.74 -2.71
C ARG A 68 5.03 3.45 -3.50
N GLU A 69 5.05 2.29 -2.82
CA GLU A 69 4.87 0.98 -3.44
C GLU A 69 3.51 0.85 -4.11
N ALA A 70 2.43 1.28 -3.42
CA ALA A 70 1.08 1.27 -3.98
C ALA A 70 0.95 2.17 -5.20
N SER A 71 1.56 3.36 -5.17
CA SER A 71 1.58 4.29 -6.29
C SER A 71 2.32 3.72 -7.49
N ARG A 72 3.47 3.09 -7.27
CA ARG A 72 4.26 2.46 -8.33
C ARG A 72 3.50 1.31 -9.00
N LEU A 73 2.85 0.45 -8.23
CA LEU A 73 2.05 -0.65 -8.75
C LEU A 73 0.87 -0.13 -9.59
N LYS A 74 0.25 0.96 -9.17
CA LYS A 74 -0.83 1.59 -9.92
C LYS A 74 -0.35 2.16 -11.25
N ASP A 75 0.80 2.83 -11.25
CA ASP A 75 1.41 3.39 -12.46
C ASP A 75 1.85 2.29 -13.43
N ASP A 76 2.46 1.22 -12.94
CA ASP A 76 2.84 0.05 -13.73
C ASP A 76 1.62 -0.61 -14.37
N GLY A 77 0.51 -0.72 -13.63
CA GLY A 77 -0.74 -1.24 -14.14
C GLY A 77 -1.34 -0.39 -15.25
N ARG A 78 -1.28 0.93 -15.14
CA ARG A 78 -1.72 1.87 -16.17
C ARG A 78 -0.88 1.75 -17.44
N GLU A 79 0.44 1.69 -17.30
CA GLU A 79 1.36 1.55 -18.42
C GLU A 79 1.12 0.24 -19.18
N ALA A 80 0.95 -0.88 -18.46
CA ALA A 80 0.65 -2.16 -19.06
C ALA A 80 -0.69 -2.14 -19.83
N SER A 81 -1.71 -1.48 -19.28
CA SER A 81 -3.01 -1.32 -19.92
C SER A 81 -2.92 -0.51 -21.21
N LEU A 82 -2.18 0.61 -21.20
CA LEU A 82 -1.96 1.44 -22.39
C LEU A 82 -1.22 0.67 -23.49
N LYS A 83 -0.21 -0.11 -23.14
CA LYS A 83 0.50 -0.96 -24.11
C LYS A 83 -0.41 -1.99 -24.77
N ARG A 84 -1.33 -2.59 -24.03
CA ARG A 84 -2.31 -3.51 -24.57
C ARG A 84 -3.27 -2.84 -25.55
N GLU A 85 -3.74 -1.66 -25.24
CA GLU A 85 -4.63 -0.89 -26.10
C GLU A 85 -3.96 -0.54 -27.42
N VAL A 86 -2.71 -0.09 -27.41
CA VAL A 86 -1.93 0.23 -28.59
C VAL A 86 -1.72 -1.02 -29.46
N ALA A 87 -1.35 -2.15 -28.86
CA ALA A 87 -1.15 -3.41 -29.60
C ALA A 87 -2.43 -3.89 -30.28
N LEU A 88 -3.59 -3.72 -29.63
CA LEU A 88 -4.89 -4.08 -30.19
C LEU A 88 -5.24 -3.17 -31.38
N ALA A 89 -5.03 -1.89 -31.26
CA ALA A 89 -5.27 -0.93 -32.34
C ALA A 89 -4.41 -1.25 -33.58
N ASP A 90 -3.13 -1.55 -33.39
CA ASP A 90 -2.22 -1.94 -34.48
C ASP A 90 -2.70 -3.21 -35.19
N THR A 91 -3.20 -4.20 -34.46
CA THR A 91 -3.76 -5.44 -35.00
C THR A 91 -5.00 -5.15 -35.86
N ILE A 92 -5.89 -4.29 -35.38
CA ILE A 92 -7.10 -3.91 -36.12
C ILE A 92 -6.74 -3.20 -37.43
N GLU A 93 -5.78 -2.27 -37.42
CA GLU A 93 -5.30 -1.61 -38.62
C GLU A 93 -4.70 -2.56 -39.64
N ALA A 94 -3.91 -3.53 -39.20
CA ALA A 94 -3.33 -4.55 -40.07
C ALA A 94 -4.39 -5.42 -40.73
N LEU A 95 -5.44 -5.81 -40.00
CA LEU A 95 -6.57 -6.56 -40.55
C LEU A 95 -7.36 -5.74 -41.58
N ALA A 96 -7.63 -4.46 -41.30
CA ALA A 96 -8.31 -3.57 -42.24
C ALA A 96 -7.55 -3.44 -43.55
N ALA A 97 -6.24 -3.25 -43.49
CA ALA A 97 -5.37 -3.17 -44.68
C ALA A 97 -5.42 -4.46 -45.53
N ARG A 98 -5.44 -5.63 -44.87
CA ARG A 98 -5.57 -6.93 -45.59
C ARG A 98 -6.91 -7.08 -46.28
N VAL A 99 -7.98 -6.66 -45.64
CA VAL A 99 -9.34 -6.68 -46.23
C VAL A 99 -9.41 -5.78 -47.47
N GLU A 100 -8.88 -4.56 -47.42
CA GLU A 100 -8.81 -3.65 -48.52
C GLU A 100 -8.03 -4.22 -49.71
N THR A 101 -6.90 -4.85 -49.45
CA THR A 101 -6.10 -5.51 -50.48
C THR A 101 -6.85 -6.66 -51.16
N LEU A 102 -7.57 -7.47 -50.41
CA LEU A 102 -8.40 -8.54 -50.95
C LEU A 102 -9.55 -8.04 -51.80
N ALA A 103 -10.22 -6.98 -51.31
CA ALA A 103 -11.29 -6.31 -52.07
C ALA A 103 -10.80 -5.79 -53.44
N ALA A 104 -9.64 -5.13 -53.44
CA ALA A 104 -9.03 -4.62 -54.68
C ALA A 104 -8.70 -5.77 -55.68
N ARG A 105 -8.24 -6.92 -55.21
CA ARG A 105 -7.99 -8.07 -56.08
C ARG A 105 -9.28 -8.63 -56.68
N VAL A 106 -10.35 -8.71 -55.93
CA VAL A 106 -11.64 -9.17 -56.39
C VAL A 106 -12.21 -8.24 -57.45
N GLU A 107 -12.09 -6.93 -57.29
CA GLU A 107 -12.54 -5.93 -58.25
C GLU A 107 -11.74 -5.96 -59.57
N ALA A 108 -10.45 -6.32 -59.47
CA ALA A 108 -9.55 -6.39 -60.63
C ALA A 108 -9.70 -7.69 -61.45
N ALA A 109 -10.39 -8.69 -60.92
CA ALA A 109 -10.51 -10.01 -61.53
C ALA A 109 -11.63 -10.04 -62.60
#